data_8cf081ac2cebadf0d6e7dc1642109f37
#
_entry.id   8cf081ac2cebadf0d6e7dc1642109f37
#
_cell.length_a   1.000
_cell.length_b   1.000
_cell.length_c   1.000
_cell.angle_alpha   90.00
_cell.angle_beta   90.00
_cell.angle_gamma   90.00
#
_symmetry.space_group_name_H-M   'P 1'
#
loop_
_entity.id
_entity.type
_entity.pdbx_description
1 polymer ?
#
loop_
_entity_poly.entity_id
_entity_poly.type
_entity_poly.pdbx_seq_one_letter_code
_entity_poly.pdbx_strand_id
1 'polypeptide(L)'
;LTCVSLRHGAVQALLEVDLSVEVGERLAIIGPSGAGKSSLLHLIASAMAPTSGSVELLGEAPWRLSAGARQRLRARIAMVHQAPPLPPRQRVVTAVLAGRLGQWSTLRGLLNLLHPSDVPGVRAVLSRLGMAEKVFAQCGQLSGGQLQRVGIARALYQQPQILLADEPVSAMDPVLAEHSLRTLNQHATERG
;
A
#
# COMPACT_ATOMS: atom_id res chain seq x y z
N LEU A 1 -3.52 16.97 -6.70
CA LEU A 1 -3.46 17.83 -5.51
C LEU A 1 -3.37 19.28 -5.94
N THR A 2 -4.14 20.16 -5.33
CA THR A 2 -4.13 21.59 -5.65
C THR A 2 -4.05 22.39 -4.36
N CYS A 3 -2.94 23.14 -4.18
CA CYS A 3 -2.61 23.97 -3.02
C CYS A 3 -2.86 23.25 -1.68
N VAL A 4 -2.43 21.97 -1.59
CA VAL A 4 -2.74 21.14 -0.42
C VAL A 4 -1.80 21.44 0.73
N SER A 5 -2.38 21.72 1.88
CA SER A 5 -1.65 21.82 3.14
C SER A 5 -2.15 20.79 4.15
N LEU A 6 -1.24 20.28 4.99
CA LEU A 6 -1.55 19.31 6.04
C LEU A 6 -0.82 19.69 7.34
N ARG A 7 -1.56 19.71 8.45
CA ARG A 7 -1.02 19.95 9.79
C ARG A 7 -1.30 18.79 10.72
N HIS A 8 -0.32 18.43 11.53
CA HIS A 8 -0.45 17.49 12.65
C HIS A 8 -0.38 18.29 13.96
N GLY A 9 -1.53 18.70 14.47
CA GLY A 9 -1.59 19.63 15.61
C GLY A 9 -0.89 20.97 15.28
N ALA A 10 0.19 21.29 15.97
CA ALA A 10 0.97 22.53 15.73
C ALA A 10 2.00 22.39 14.58
N VAL A 11 2.31 21.16 14.14
CA VAL A 11 3.36 20.92 13.14
C VAL A 11 2.79 21.00 11.74
N GLN A 12 3.37 21.84 10.89
CA GLN A 12 3.08 21.91 9.45
C GLN A 12 3.83 20.78 8.75
N ALA A 13 3.10 19.79 8.24
CA ALA A 13 3.69 18.63 7.54
C ALA A 13 3.78 18.86 6.02
N LEU A 14 2.79 19.53 5.43
CA LEU A 14 2.75 19.91 4.01
C LEU A 14 2.23 21.34 3.91
N LEU A 15 2.84 22.15 3.05
CA LEU A 15 2.46 23.53 2.80
C LEU A 15 2.28 23.79 1.31
N GLU A 16 1.05 24.10 0.89
CA GLU A 16 0.66 24.50 -0.48
C GLU A 16 1.25 23.63 -1.59
N VAL A 17 1.12 22.29 -1.41
CA VAL A 17 1.66 21.31 -2.35
C VAL A 17 0.72 21.18 -3.55
N ASP A 18 1.27 21.39 -4.76
CA ASP A 18 0.66 21.06 -6.03
C ASP A 18 1.32 19.80 -6.60
N LEU A 19 0.53 18.84 -7.03
CA LEU A 19 1.02 17.59 -7.62
C LEU A 19 -0.01 17.02 -8.57
N SER A 20 0.38 16.80 -9.82
CA SER A 20 -0.35 16.03 -10.81
C SER A 20 0.46 14.81 -11.21
N VAL A 21 -0.19 13.66 -11.35
CA VAL A 21 0.44 12.40 -11.77
C VAL A 21 -0.46 11.77 -12.81
N GLU A 22 0.11 11.47 -13.96
CA GLU A 22 -0.61 10.87 -15.08
C GLU A 22 -0.68 9.34 -14.96
N VAL A 23 -1.59 8.73 -15.73
CA VAL A 23 -1.70 7.26 -15.78
C VAL A 23 -0.41 6.66 -16.34
N GLY A 24 0.14 5.64 -15.67
CA GLY A 24 1.40 5.00 -16.03
C GLY A 24 2.66 5.75 -15.57
N GLU A 25 2.51 6.95 -15.01
CA GLU A 25 3.65 7.74 -14.51
C GLU A 25 4.21 7.13 -13.22
N ARG A 26 5.53 7.22 -13.07
CA ARG A 26 6.28 6.77 -11.89
C ARG A 26 7.00 7.95 -11.27
N LEU A 27 6.59 8.31 -10.08
CA LEU A 27 7.13 9.44 -9.34
C LEU A 27 7.96 8.98 -8.15
N ALA A 28 9.19 9.50 -8.03
CA ALA A 28 10.01 9.34 -6.84
C ALA A 28 9.99 10.62 -6.01
N ILE A 29 9.61 10.50 -4.73
CA ILE A 29 9.60 11.61 -3.78
C ILE A 29 10.86 11.53 -2.94
N ILE A 30 11.76 12.49 -3.10
CA ILE A 30 13.06 12.55 -2.44
C ILE A 30 13.09 13.75 -1.49
N GLY A 31 13.75 13.58 -0.35
CA GLY A 31 13.94 14.65 0.63
C GLY A 31 14.43 14.10 1.97
N PRO A 32 14.89 14.98 2.88
CA PRO A 32 15.40 14.58 4.19
C PRO A 32 14.31 13.93 5.06
N SER A 33 14.73 13.30 6.16
CA SER A 33 13.80 12.80 7.18
C SER A 33 12.99 13.99 7.74
N GLY A 34 11.69 13.78 7.96
CA GLY A 34 10.78 14.83 8.43
C GLY A 34 10.26 15.79 7.36
N ALA A 35 10.67 15.66 6.08
CA ALA A 35 10.19 16.53 4.99
C ALA A 35 8.72 16.32 4.57
N GLY A 36 7.96 15.50 5.29
CA GLY A 36 6.54 15.28 5.01
C GLY A 36 6.24 14.20 3.95
N LYS A 37 7.25 13.43 3.48
CA LYS A 37 7.06 12.38 2.45
C LYS A 37 5.98 11.37 2.82
N SER A 38 6.06 10.76 4.00
CA SER A 38 5.04 9.80 4.48
C SER A 38 3.67 10.46 4.66
N SER A 39 3.63 11.73 5.11
CA SER A 39 2.39 12.51 5.23
C SER A 39 1.73 12.72 3.87
N LEU A 40 2.52 13.01 2.82
CA LEU A 40 2.04 13.13 1.46
C LEU A 40 1.47 11.79 0.95
N LEU A 41 2.18 10.69 1.17
CA LEU A 41 1.70 9.36 0.79
C LEU A 41 0.41 8.98 1.53
N HIS A 42 0.29 9.26 2.83
CA HIS A 42 -0.93 9.03 3.61
C HIS A 42 -2.10 9.89 3.13
N LEU A 43 -1.84 11.11 2.69
CA LEU A 43 -2.85 11.98 2.09
C LEU A 43 -3.34 11.41 0.75
N ILE A 44 -2.43 10.97 -0.13
CA ILE A 44 -2.77 10.31 -1.41
C ILE A 44 -3.47 8.97 -1.16
N ALA A 45 -3.08 8.20 -0.13
CA ALA A 45 -3.81 7.00 0.29
C ALA A 45 -5.22 7.28 0.83
N SER A 46 -5.62 8.56 0.88
CA SER A 46 -6.84 9.06 1.54
C SER A 46 -6.99 8.59 3.00
N ALA A 47 -5.87 8.31 3.67
CA ALA A 47 -5.84 7.99 5.10
C ALA A 47 -5.99 9.25 5.98
N MET A 48 -5.55 10.40 5.47
CA MET A 48 -5.61 11.70 6.13
C MET A 48 -6.34 12.73 5.25
N ALA A 49 -7.17 13.57 5.86
CA ALA A 49 -7.78 14.72 5.20
C ALA A 49 -6.79 15.87 5.11
N PRO A 50 -6.76 16.64 4.01
CA PRO A 50 -6.00 17.88 3.98
C PRO A 50 -6.58 18.90 4.98
N THR A 51 -5.73 19.78 5.50
CA THR A 51 -6.17 20.92 6.31
C THR A 51 -6.77 22.01 5.42
N SER A 52 -6.17 22.20 4.23
CA SER A 52 -6.65 23.11 3.18
C SER A 52 -6.24 22.60 1.80
N GLY A 53 -6.82 23.18 0.75
CA GLY A 53 -6.63 22.75 -0.63
C GLY A 53 -7.57 21.61 -1.04
N SER A 54 -7.33 21.04 -2.21
CA SER A 54 -8.17 19.97 -2.75
C SER A 54 -7.36 18.75 -3.18
N VAL A 55 -7.96 17.58 -2.95
CA VAL A 55 -7.40 16.26 -3.33
C VAL A 55 -8.38 15.61 -4.27
N GLU A 56 -7.89 15.23 -5.43
CA GLU A 56 -8.59 14.41 -6.41
C GLU A 56 -7.76 13.16 -6.72
N LEU A 57 -8.38 12.00 -6.68
CA LEU A 57 -7.75 10.70 -6.89
C LEU A 57 -8.62 9.90 -7.85
N LEU A 58 -8.09 9.51 -8.99
CA LEU A 58 -8.81 8.74 -10.01
C LEU A 58 -10.13 9.43 -10.44
N GLY A 59 -10.12 10.77 -10.54
CA GLY A 59 -11.30 11.58 -10.88
C GLY A 59 -12.31 11.78 -9.75
N GLU A 60 -12.00 11.36 -8.54
CA GLU A 60 -12.90 11.45 -7.38
C GLU A 60 -12.28 12.30 -6.25
N ALA A 61 -13.10 13.14 -5.60
CA ALA A 61 -12.69 13.91 -4.41
C ALA A 61 -13.00 13.12 -3.13
N PRO A 62 -12.03 12.45 -2.47
CA PRO A 62 -12.27 11.46 -1.42
C PRO A 62 -13.11 11.98 -0.25
N TRP A 63 -12.90 13.26 0.09
CA TRP A 63 -13.52 13.87 1.26
C TRP A 63 -14.94 14.39 1.01
N ARG A 64 -15.40 14.39 -0.26
CA ARG A 64 -16.79 14.67 -0.65
C ARG A 64 -17.61 13.39 -0.81
N LEU A 65 -16.96 12.21 -0.81
CA LEU A 65 -17.63 10.92 -0.96
C LEU A 65 -18.27 10.45 0.35
N SER A 66 -19.35 9.68 0.22
CA SER A 66 -19.89 8.89 1.33
C SER A 66 -18.86 7.88 1.84
N ALA A 67 -19.00 7.38 3.08
CA ALA A 67 -18.08 6.42 3.66
C ALA A 67 -17.89 5.16 2.79
N GLY A 68 -18.98 4.63 2.22
CA GLY A 68 -18.91 3.46 1.34
C GLY A 68 -18.24 3.75 0.00
N ALA A 69 -18.49 4.92 -0.61
CA ALA A 69 -17.82 5.33 -1.85
C ALA A 69 -16.32 5.55 -1.62
N ARG A 70 -15.96 6.22 -0.52
CA ARG A 70 -14.55 6.41 -0.15
C ARG A 70 -13.84 5.09 0.16
N GLN A 71 -14.51 4.10 0.75
CA GLN A 71 -13.96 2.77 0.94
C GLN A 71 -13.67 2.08 -0.41
N ARG A 72 -14.56 2.18 -1.39
CA ARG A 72 -14.33 1.66 -2.75
C ARG A 72 -13.18 2.34 -3.45
N LEU A 73 -13.04 3.67 -3.31
CA LEU A 73 -11.89 4.40 -3.83
C LEU A 73 -10.58 3.91 -3.19
N ARG A 74 -10.53 3.79 -1.86
CA ARG A 74 -9.36 3.25 -1.13
C ARG A 74 -9.00 1.83 -1.55
N ALA A 75 -9.96 1.01 -1.91
CA ALA A 75 -9.71 -0.35 -2.41
C ALA A 75 -8.97 -0.40 -3.76
N ARG A 76 -8.90 0.75 -4.48
CA ARG A 76 -8.15 0.93 -5.74
C ARG A 76 -6.74 1.50 -5.50
N ILE A 77 -6.40 1.84 -4.25
CA ILE A 77 -5.12 2.44 -3.86
C ILE A 77 -4.45 1.48 -2.88
N ALA A 78 -3.23 1.04 -3.18
CA ALA A 78 -2.43 0.24 -2.24
C ALA A 78 -1.26 1.06 -1.70
N MET A 79 -0.90 0.78 -0.45
CA MET A 79 0.26 1.38 0.19
C MET A 79 1.17 0.30 0.76
N VAL A 80 2.43 0.31 0.34
CA VAL A 80 3.51 -0.44 0.96
C VAL A 80 4.11 0.44 2.05
N HIS A 81 4.00 0.02 3.29
CA HIS A 81 4.54 0.74 4.44
C HIS A 81 5.98 0.34 4.72
N GLN A 82 6.79 1.25 5.23
CA GLN A 82 8.14 0.98 5.73
C GLN A 82 8.14 -0.16 6.77
N ALA A 83 7.21 -0.12 7.73
CA ALA A 83 6.93 -1.21 8.66
C ALA A 83 5.49 -1.72 8.39
N PRO A 84 5.30 -2.83 7.66
CA PRO A 84 3.98 -3.32 7.36
C PRO A 84 3.20 -3.68 8.63
N PRO A 85 1.95 -3.19 8.80
CA PRO A 85 1.13 -3.47 9.98
C PRO A 85 0.55 -4.90 9.90
N LEU A 86 1.40 -5.89 10.11
CA LEU A 86 1.06 -7.32 10.06
C LEU A 86 1.04 -7.91 11.47
N PRO A 87 -0.12 -8.37 11.99
CA PRO A 87 -0.21 -8.98 13.30
C PRO A 87 0.71 -10.21 13.40
N PRO A 88 1.55 -10.36 14.45
CA PRO A 88 2.55 -11.44 14.55
C PRO A 88 1.95 -12.86 14.48
N ARG A 89 0.75 -13.04 15.03
CA ARG A 89 0.05 -14.36 15.04
C ARG A 89 -0.67 -14.67 13.72
N GLN A 90 -0.78 -13.70 12.80
CA GLN A 90 -1.45 -13.90 11.53
C GLN A 90 -0.56 -14.71 10.57
N ARG A 91 -1.16 -15.62 9.81
CA ARG A 91 -0.45 -16.33 8.74
C ARG A 91 -0.24 -15.44 7.53
N VAL A 92 0.86 -15.62 6.82
CA VAL A 92 1.21 -14.87 5.61
C VAL A 92 0.09 -14.91 4.58
N VAL A 93 -0.50 -16.09 4.33
CA VAL A 93 -1.63 -16.21 3.39
C VAL A 93 -2.78 -15.27 3.74
N THR A 94 -3.18 -15.23 5.01
CA THR A 94 -4.27 -14.35 5.47
C THR A 94 -3.87 -12.87 5.40
N ALA A 95 -2.61 -12.54 5.71
CA ALA A 95 -2.07 -11.20 5.61
C ALA A 95 -2.10 -10.65 4.18
N VAL A 96 -1.74 -11.48 3.19
CA VAL A 96 -1.77 -11.12 1.76
C VAL A 96 -3.20 -11.02 1.25
N LEU A 97 -4.08 -11.99 1.58
CA LEU A 97 -5.50 -11.97 1.23
C LEU A 97 -6.21 -10.71 1.74
N ALA A 98 -5.80 -10.19 2.90
CA ALA A 98 -6.34 -8.96 3.48
C ALA A 98 -6.16 -7.73 2.57
N GLY A 99 -5.26 -7.76 1.58
CA GLY A 99 -5.15 -6.71 0.55
C GLY A 99 -6.44 -6.47 -0.22
N ARG A 100 -7.29 -7.49 -0.38
CA ARG A 100 -8.59 -7.38 -1.07
C ARG A 100 -9.80 -7.18 -0.15
N LEU A 101 -9.62 -7.00 1.15
CA LEU A 101 -10.75 -6.81 2.08
C LEU A 101 -11.64 -5.64 1.69
N GLY A 102 -11.07 -4.56 1.16
CA GLY A 102 -11.86 -3.40 0.68
C GLY A 102 -12.71 -3.68 -0.56
N GLN A 103 -12.44 -4.76 -1.29
CA GLN A 103 -13.15 -5.19 -2.50
C GLN A 103 -14.21 -6.25 -2.23
N TRP A 104 -14.19 -6.88 -1.04
CA TRP A 104 -15.08 -7.98 -0.68
C TRP A 104 -16.25 -7.51 0.20
N SER A 105 -17.35 -8.26 0.16
CA SER A 105 -18.39 -8.12 1.18
C SER A 105 -17.86 -8.55 2.55
N THR A 106 -18.45 -8.01 3.62
CA THR A 106 -18.07 -8.32 5.01
C THR A 106 -18.08 -9.83 5.27
N LEU A 107 -19.12 -10.54 4.80
CA LEU A 107 -19.22 -11.99 4.95
C LEU A 107 -18.07 -12.72 4.26
N ARG A 108 -17.75 -12.36 3.00
CA ARG A 108 -16.63 -12.94 2.26
C ARG A 108 -15.30 -12.66 2.96
N GLY A 109 -15.11 -11.44 3.47
CA GLY A 109 -13.92 -11.07 4.23
C GLY A 109 -13.74 -11.93 5.47
N LEU A 110 -14.81 -12.11 6.26
CA LEU A 110 -14.80 -12.94 7.46
C LEU A 110 -14.51 -14.43 7.15
N LEU A 111 -15.15 -14.98 6.13
CA LEU A 111 -14.89 -16.36 5.69
C LEU A 111 -13.44 -16.57 5.26
N ASN A 112 -12.83 -15.61 4.57
CA ASN A 112 -11.43 -15.69 4.15
C ASN A 112 -10.42 -15.58 5.30
N LEU A 113 -10.80 -14.97 6.44
CA LEU A 113 -9.97 -14.99 7.64
C LEU A 113 -9.89 -16.39 8.26
N LEU A 114 -10.96 -17.18 8.16
CA LEU A 114 -11.05 -18.55 8.71
C LEU A 114 -10.55 -19.58 7.68
N HIS A 115 -10.97 -19.44 6.44
CA HIS A 115 -10.67 -20.36 5.34
C HIS A 115 -10.15 -19.57 4.13
N PRO A 116 -8.81 -19.46 3.95
CA PRO A 116 -8.20 -18.78 2.83
C PRO A 116 -8.67 -19.35 1.49
N SER A 117 -9.42 -18.57 0.68
CA SER A 117 -10.05 -19.07 -0.54
C SER A 117 -9.13 -19.08 -1.77
N ASP A 118 -8.05 -18.26 -1.77
CA ASP A 118 -7.15 -18.12 -2.93
C ASP A 118 -5.68 -18.30 -2.54
N VAL A 119 -5.36 -19.48 -2.00
CA VAL A 119 -3.98 -19.86 -1.69
C VAL A 119 -3.09 -19.87 -2.94
N PRO A 120 -3.55 -20.36 -4.11
CA PRO A 120 -2.74 -20.32 -5.34
C PRO A 120 -2.37 -18.91 -5.77
N GLY A 121 -3.31 -17.97 -5.78
CA GLY A 121 -3.05 -16.57 -6.14
C GLY A 121 -2.07 -15.87 -5.18
N VAL A 122 -2.23 -16.12 -3.86
CA VAL A 122 -1.27 -15.65 -2.85
C VAL A 122 0.12 -16.23 -3.09
N ARG A 123 0.21 -17.54 -3.35
CA ARG A 123 1.49 -18.22 -3.61
C ARG A 123 2.17 -17.64 -4.87
N ALA A 124 1.40 -17.38 -5.93
CA ALA A 124 1.92 -16.79 -7.16
C ALA A 124 2.57 -15.41 -6.91
N VAL A 125 1.92 -14.54 -6.13
CA VAL A 125 2.49 -13.23 -5.78
C VAL A 125 3.71 -13.38 -4.88
N LEU A 126 3.68 -14.26 -3.89
CA LEU A 126 4.82 -14.54 -3.02
C LEU A 126 6.01 -15.13 -3.79
N SER A 127 5.76 -15.96 -4.81
CA SER A 127 6.82 -16.51 -5.67
C SER A 127 7.62 -15.42 -6.39
N ARG A 128 6.94 -14.36 -6.86
CA ARG A 128 7.59 -13.19 -7.49
C ARG A 128 8.54 -12.45 -6.54
N LEU A 129 8.42 -12.68 -5.23
CA LEU A 129 9.21 -12.06 -4.17
C LEU A 129 10.12 -13.07 -3.45
N GLY A 130 10.26 -14.30 -3.97
CA GLY A 130 11.09 -15.34 -3.36
C GLY A 130 10.59 -15.80 -1.98
N MET A 131 9.25 -15.86 -1.78
CA MET A 131 8.61 -16.13 -0.48
C MET A 131 7.55 -17.25 -0.55
N ALA A 132 7.48 -18.02 -1.63
CA ALA A 132 6.42 -19.02 -1.86
C ALA A 132 6.33 -20.08 -0.76
N GLU A 133 7.46 -20.47 -0.17
CA GLU A 133 7.55 -21.46 0.90
C GLU A 133 7.00 -20.96 2.25
N LYS A 134 6.87 -19.62 2.41
CA LYS A 134 6.41 -18.99 3.65
C LYS A 134 4.90 -18.77 3.70
N VAL A 135 4.12 -19.25 2.71
CA VAL A 135 2.68 -18.97 2.60
C VAL A 135 1.88 -19.32 3.87
N PHE A 136 2.28 -20.35 4.62
CA PHE A 136 1.61 -20.73 5.86
C PHE A 136 2.36 -20.34 7.13
N ALA A 137 3.53 -19.71 7.03
CA ALA A 137 4.28 -19.21 8.18
C ALA A 137 3.50 -18.12 8.92
N GLN A 138 3.77 -17.94 10.21
CA GLN A 138 3.25 -16.81 10.98
C GLN A 138 4.11 -15.57 10.72
N CYS A 139 3.50 -14.39 10.65
CA CYS A 139 4.22 -13.14 10.41
C CYS A 139 5.29 -12.86 11.49
N GLY A 140 5.02 -13.23 12.75
CA GLY A 140 5.99 -13.08 13.84
C GLY A 140 7.24 -13.97 13.76
N GLN A 141 7.26 -14.94 12.84
CA GLN A 141 8.43 -15.80 12.61
C GLN A 141 9.33 -15.30 11.47
N LEU A 142 8.95 -14.18 10.84
CA LEU A 142 9.63 -13.62 9.69
C LEU A 142 10.65 -12.55 10.11
N SER A 143 11.75 -12.44 9.37
CA SER A 143 12.68 -11.31 9.48
C SER A 143 12.04 -10.01 9.00
N GLY A 144 12.61 -8.85 9.34
CA GLY A 144 12.13 -7.54 8.90
C GLY A 144 12.00 -7.43 7.38
N GLY A 145 13.01 -7.86 6.62
CA GLY A 145 12.96 -7.87 5.17
C GLY A 145 11.95 -8.88 4.60
N GLN A 146 11.70 -10.01 5.28
CA GLN A 146 10.63 -10.93 4.91
C GLN A 146 9.25 -10.31 5.15
N LEU A 147 9.05 -9.60 6.27
CA LEU A 147 7.80 -8.87 6.55
C LEU A 147 7.54 -7.78 5.52
N GLN A 148 8.57 -7.03 5.12
CA GLN A 148 8.44 -6.03 4.04
C GLN A 148 8.00 -6.69 2.73
N ARG A 149 8.61 -7.83 2.33
CA ARG A 149 8.18 -8.57 1.13
C ARG A 149 6.73 -9.07 1.24
N VAL A 150 6.27 -9.49 2.41
CA VAL A 150 4.85 -9.82 2.63
C VAL A 150 3.96 -8.56 2.49
N GLY A 151 4.41 -7.41 2.97
CA GLY A 151 3.73 -6.12 2.77
C GLY A 151 3.61 -5.75 1.27
N ILE A 152 4.68 -5.94 0.50
CA ILE A 152 4.68 -5.78 -0.96
C ILE A 152 3.70 -6.78 -1.60
N ALA A 153 3.77 -8.07 -1.23
CA ALA A 153 2.86 -9.09 -1.74
C ALA A 153 1.40 -8.73 -1.50
N ARG A 154 1.05 -8.22 -0.31
CA ARG A 154 -0.29 -7.75 0.03
C ARG A 154 -0.75 -6.62 -0.89
N ALA A 155 0.11 -5.63 -1.14
CA ALA A 155 -0.18 -4.51 -2.02
C ALA A 155 -0.38 -4.97 -3.48
N LEU A 156 0.49 -5.84 -4.00
CA LEU A 156 0.38 -6.39 -5.35
C LEU A 156 -0.86 -7.29 -5.51
N TYR A 157 -1.19 -8.10 -4.49
CA TYR A 157 -2.37 -8.96 -4.51
C TYR A 157 -3.68 -8.15 -4.55
N GLN A 158 -3.69 -6.94 -4.00
CA GLN A 158 -4.82 -6.01 -4.07
C GLN A 158 -5.14 -5.60 -5.52
N GLN A 159 -4.16 -5.62 -6.44
CA GLN A 159 -4.26 -5.17 -7.82
C GLN A 159 -4.72 -3.70 -7.93
N PRO A 160 -3.99 -2.77 -7.30
CA PRO A 160 -4.38 -1.38 -7.22
C PRO A 160 -4.21 -0.64 -8.55
N GLN A 161 -4.90 0.51 -8.69
CA GLN A 161 -4.68 1.49 -9.76
C GLN A 161 -3.64 2.55 -9.37
N ILE A 162 -3.50 2.83 -8.08
CA ILE A 162 -2.41 3.66 -7.54
C ILE A 162 -1.63 2.81 -6.54
N LEU A 163 -0.33 2.69 -6.76
CA LEU A 163 0.59 1.99 -5.86
C LEU A 163 1.52 3.00 -5.19
N LEU A 164 1.40 3.12 -3.89
CA LEU A 164 2.23 3.99 -3.05
C LEU A 164 3.26 3.14 -2.31
N ALA A 165 4.49 3.64 -2.16
CA ALA A 165 5.53 2.93 -1.45
C ALA A 165 6.33 3.91 -0.57
N ASP A 166 6.32 3.67 0.74
CA ASP A 166 7.07 4.42 1.74
C ASP A 166 8.25 3.58 2.20
N GLU A 167 9.45 3.86 1.69
CA GLU A 167 10.69 3.13 1.97
C GLU A 167 10.54 1.59 1.92
N PRO A 168 9.98 1.02 0.82
CA PRO A 168 9.47 -0.36 0.79
C PRO A 168 10.53 -1.44 0.96
N VAL A 169 11.82 -1.08 0.92
CA VAL A 169 12.96 -2.01 0.95
C VAL A 169 14.01 -1.67 2.01
N SER A 170 13.70 -0.77 2.95
CA SER A 170 14.64 -0.26 3.95
C SER A 170 15.24 -1.33 4.89
N ALA A 171 14.54 -2.47 5.09
CA ALA A 171 15.01 -3.58 5.93
C ALA A 171 15.55 -4.77 5.11
N MET A 172 15.88 -4.58 3.82
CA MET A 172 16.39 -5.62 2.91
C MET A 172 17.85 -5.39 2.59
N ASP A 173 18.59 -6.47 2.30
CA ASP A 173 19.90 -6.36 1.66
C ASP A 173 19.75 -5.84 0.21
N PRO A 174 20.84 -5.30 -0.39
CA PRO A 174 20.77 -4.65 -1.70
C PRO A 174 20.22 -5.54 -2.82
N VAL A 175 20.51 -6.83 -2.83
CA VAL A 175 20.08 -7.77 -3.88
C VAL A 175 18.58 -8.01 -3.79
N LEU A 176 18.06 -8.27 -2.58
CA LEU A 176 16.63 -8.45 -2.34
C LEU A 176 15.84 -7.14 -2.53
N ALA A 177 16.45 -6.00 -2.17
CA ALA A 177 15.88 -4.68 -2.40
C ALA A 177 15.67 -4.43 -3.91
N GLU A 178 16.71 -4.66 -4.72
CA GLU A 178 16.63 -4.50 -6.18
C GLU A 178 15.55 -5.43 -6.79
N HIS A 179 15.54 -6.70 -6.40
CA HIS A 179 14.54 -7.66 -6.89
C HIS A 179 13.11 -7.22 -6.53
N SER A 180 12.89 -6.75 -5.31
CA SER A 180 11.59 -6.28 -4.84
C SER A 180 11.13 -5.02 -5.59
N LEU A 181 12.03 -4.07 -5.82
CA LEU A 181 11.74 -2.86 -6.60
C LEU A 181 11.45 -3.19 -8.07
N ARG A 182 12.18 -4.11 -8.67
CA ARG A 182 11.88 -4.60 -10.03
C ARG A 182 10.49 -5.22 -10.11
N THR A 183 10.10 -6.01 -9.11
CA THR A 183 8.76 -6.63 -9.04
C THR A 183 7.65 -5.58 -8.94
N LEU A 184 7.84 -4.53 -8.12
CA LEU A 184 6.92 -3.38 -8.04
C LEU A 184 6.80 -2.65 -9.37
N ASN A 185 7.95 -2.37 -10.03
CA ASN A 185 8.00 -1.69 -11.31
C ASN A 185 7.33 -2.49 -12.44
N GLN A 186 7.55 -3.81 -12.50
CA GLN A 186 6.89 -4.68 -13.47
C GLN A 186 5.37 -4.66 -13.31
N HIS A 187 4.88 -4.74 -12.07
CA HIS A 187 3.46 -4.66 -11.81
C HIS A 187 2.83 -3.34 -12.28
N ALA A 188 3.55 -2.21 -12.09
CA ALA A 188 3.11 -0.92 -12.59
C ALA A 188 3.06 -0.86 -14.12
N THR A 189 3.99 -1.54 -14.83
CA THR A 189 3.99 -1.62 -16.31
C THR A 189 2.89 -2.52 -16.87
N GLU A 190 2.57 -3.62 -16.20
CA GLU A 190 1.54 -4.58 -16.65
C GLU A 190 0.13 -3.99 -16.57
N ARG A 191 -0.05 -2.87 -15.88
CA ARG A 191 -1.36 -2.28 -15.57
C ARG A 191 -1.57 -0.82 -15.99
N GLY A 192 -0.50 -0.13 -16.37
CA GLY A 192 -0.55 1.20 -16.99
C GLY A 192 -0.69 1.07 -18.48
#